data_f977c102979fe0fa918f1fa944333696
#
_entry.id   f977c102979fe0fa918f1fa944333696
#
_cell.length_a   1.000
_cell.length_b   1.000
_cell.length_c   1.000
_cell.angle_alpha   90.00
_cell.angle_beta   90.00
_cell.angle_gamma   90.00
#
_symmetry.space_group_name_H-M   'P 1'
#
loop_
_entity.id
_entity.type
_entity.pdbx_description
1 polymer ?
#
loop_
_entity_poly.entity_id
_entity_poly.type
_entity_poly.pdbx_seq_one_letter_code
_entity_poly.pdbx_strand_id
1 'polypeptide(L)'
;MKRRRPRLDLDDCSPSGLSRARDTLTRVTAFPQDAPPTAGPYLQTVSGRWVNPFDPDPAQLDADDIARALANQCRFGGHCHVFYSVAQHCVIVSRVVEERGGDVEDVFAALMHDASEAYLGDMPHPLKHRSALGAAFRDAEGALEAAIRDRFKIKVDVPEVKRVDRALLATERRAFSAEAWHWPELEDVEPLDLELVAWSPDRAAEEFARRYAELEARR
;
A
#
# COMPACT_ATOMS: atom_id res chain seq x y z
N MET A 1 -29.74 5.39 22.94
CA MET A 1 -29.39 4.07 22.37
C MET A 1 -28.37 4.31 21.28
N LYS A 2 -27.06 4.16 21.59
CA LYS A 2 -25.99 4.24 20.58
C LYS A 2 -26.03 2.93 19.78
N ARG A 3 -26.33 3.00 18.48
CA ARG A 3 -26.24 1.84 17.56
C ARG A 3 -24.77 1.41 17.52
N ARG A 4 -24.46 0.19 17.94
CA ARG A 4 -23.15 -0.43 17.70
C ARG A 4 -22.96 -0.50 16.18
N ARG A 5 -21.92 0.16 15.69
CA ARG A 5 -21.48 -0.02 14.31
C ARG A 5 -20.90 -1.44 14.16
N PRO A 6 -21.05 -2.09 13.00
CA PRO A 6 -20.44 -3.39 12.79
C PRO A 6 -18.92 -3.31 12.95
N ARG A 7 -18.35 -4.27 13.68
CA ARG A 7 -16.89 -4.47 13.71
C ARG A 7 -16.46 -4.97 12.35
N LEU A 8 -15.42 -4.37 11.78
CA LEU A 8 -14.66 -4.95 10.67
C LEU A 8 -14.12 -6.30 11.14
N ASP A 9 -14.64 -7.38 10.58
CA ASP A 9 -14.06 -8.69 10.82
C ASP A 9 -12.81 -8.84 9.93
N LEU A 10 -11.65 -8.52 10.50
CA LEU A 10 -10.36 -8.65 9.82
C LEU A 10 -9.85 -10.10 9.82
N ASP A 11 -10.57 -11.01 10.47
CA ASP A 11 -10.16 -12.40 10.70
C ASP A 11 -10.89 -13.44 9.85
N ASP A 12 -11.81 -13.04 8.95
CA ASP A 12 -12.50 -14.02 8.09
C ASP A 12 -11.58 -14.55 6.98
N CYS A 13 -10.69 -15.41 7.39
CA CYS A 13 -9.87 -16.25 6.53
C CYS A 13 -10.09 -17.72 6.89
N SER A 14 -11.12 -18.33 6.30
CA SER A 14 -11.30 -19.79 6.42
C SER A 14 -10.08 -20.54 5.83
N PRO A 15 -9.58 -21.58 6.48
CA PRO A 15 -8.41 -22.33 6.02
C PRO A 15 -8.55 -23.03 4.65
N SER A 16 -9.76 -23.10 4.11
CA SER A 16 -10.05 -23.81 2.85
C SER A 16 -9.64 -23.05 1.57
N GLY A 17 -9.30 -21.75 1.66
CA GLY A 17 -8.82 -20.94 0.54
C GLY A 17 -7.30 -20.96 0.33
N LEU A 18 -6.54 -21.37 1.34
CA LEU A 18 -5.07 -21.26 1.36
C LEU A 18 -4.33 -22.17 0.35
N SER A 19 -4.98 -23.24 -0.12
CA SER A 19 -4.35 -24.16 -1.08
C SER A 19 -4.27 -23.62 -2.50
N ARG A 20 -5.20 -22.76 -2.93
CA ARG A 20 -5.23 -22.20 -4.28
C ARG A 20 -4.39 -20.92 -4.44
N ALA A 21 -4.24 -20.14 -3.38
CA ALA A 21 -3.43 -18.91 -3.42
C ALA A 21 -1.93 -19.20 -3.52
N ARG A 22 -1.44 -20.30 -2.92
CA ARG A 22 -0.03 -20.72 -3.04
C ARG A 22 0.39 -21.03 -4.47
N ASP A 23 -0.50 -21.58 -5.30
CA ASP A 23 -0.20 -21.89 -6.71
C ASP A 23 -0.17 -20.66 -7.61
N THR A 24 -0.80 -19.57 -7.22
CA THR A 24 -0.86 -18.33 -8.02
C THR A 24 0.40 -17.47 -7.84
N LEU A 25 0.97 -17.45 -6.62
CA LEU A 25 2.20 -16.69 -6.33
C LEU A 25 3.48 -17.41 -6.79
N THR A 26 3.40 -18.69 -7.19
CA THR A 26 4.56 -19.49 -7.62
C THR A 26 4.73 -19.54 -9.14
N ARG A 27 3.81 -19.00 -9.93
CA ARG A 27 4.00 -18.87 -11.36
C ARG A 27 4.78 -17.59 -11.68
N VAL A 28 6.07 -17.62 -11.46
CA VAL A 28 6.99 -16.78 -12.23
C VAL A 28 6.92 -17.25 -13.68
N THR A 29 5.94 -16.74 -14.42
CA THR A 29 5.90 -16.91 -15.87
C THR A 29 7.09 -16.19 -16.44
N ALA A 30 7.92 -16.87 -17.22
CA ALA A 30 9.13 -16.47 -17.89
C ALA A 30 9.57 -15.02 -17.61
N PHE A 31 10.71 -14.86 -16.91
CA PHE A 31 11.33 -13.55 -16.68
C PHE A 31 11.43 -12.79 -18.02
N PRO A 32 11.14 -11.48 -18.04
CA PRO A 32 11.45 -10.66 -19.20
C PRO A 32 12.93 -10.86 -19.55
N GLN A 33 13.22 -11.29 -20.76
CA GLN A 33 14.59 -11.65 -21.17
C GLN A 33 15.48 -10.43 -21.43
N ASP A 34 14.89 -9.21 -21.35
CA ASP A 34 15.59 -8.01 -21.73
C ASP A 34 16.11 -7.29 -20.45
N ALA A 35 17.43 -7.30 -20.33
CA ALA A 35 18.11 -6.46 -19.35
C ALA A 35 17.80 -4.98 -19.64
N PRO A 36 17.83 -4.08 -18.62
CA PRO A 36 17.70 -2.65 -18.86
C PRO A 36 18.74 -2.19 -19.89
N PRO A 37 18.38 -1.28 -20.82
CA PRO A 37 19.17 -0.96 -22.00
C PRO A 37 20.55 -0.35 -21.69
N THR A 38 20.73 0.22 -20.47
CA THR A 38 22.01 0.84 -20.04
C THR A 38 22.16 0.70 -18.52
N ALA A 39 23.38 0.89 -18.02
CA ALA A 39 23.59 1.09 -16.59
C ALA A 39 22.84 2.37 -16.14
N GLY A 40 21.98 2.26 -15.15
CA GLY A 40 21.13 3.37 -14.69
C GLY A 40 20.50 3.04 -13.34
N PRO A 41 19.63 3.93 -12.82
CA PRO A 41 18.97 3.74 -11.52
C PRO A 41 17.78 2.76 -11.64
N TYR A 42 18.05 1.55 -12.09
CA TYR A 42 17.05 0.52 -12.25
C TYR A 42 16.93 -0.36 -11.01
N LEU A 43 15.71 -0.61 -10.58
CA LEU A 43 15.35 -1.60 -9.59
C LEU A 43 14.91 -2.88 -10.29
N GLN A 44 15.39 -4.02 -9.83
CA GLN A 44 14.86 -5.31 -10.25
C GLN A 44 13.71 -5.69 -9.33
N THR A 45 12.55 -6.03 -9.91
CA THR A 45 11.39 -6.52 -9.18
C THR A 45 11.46 -8.04 -8.95
N VAL A 46 10.55 -8.58 -8.13
CA VAL A 46 10.47 -10.02 -7.86
C VAL A 46 10.18 -10.82 -9.13
N SER A 47 9.38 -10.30 -10.05
CA SER A 47 9.10 -10.94 -11.33
C SER A 47 10.24 -10.84 -12.36
N GLY A 48 11.35 -10.15 -12.00
CA GLY A 48 12.48 -9.95 -12.89
C GLY A 48 12.34 -8.75 -13.84
N ARG A 49 11.28 -7.96 -13.73
CA ARG A 49 11.14 -6.69 -14.44
C ARG A 49 12.14 -5.67 -13.91
N TRP A 50 12.38 -4.62 -14.65
CA TRP A 50 13.22 -3.50 -14.22
C TRP A 50 12.45 -2.20 -14.28
N VAL A 51 12.57 -1.40 -13.24
CA VAL A 51 11.87 -0.11 -13.11
C VAL A 51 12.89 0.98 -12.79
N ASN A 52 12.84 2.07 -13.54
CA ASN A 52 13.54 3.32 -13.21
C ASN A 52 12.57 4.24 -12.46
N PRO A 53 12.74 4.50 -11.17
CA PRO A 53 11.80 5.33 -10.42
C PRO A 53 11.77 6.81 -10.87
N PHE A 54 12.81 7.27 -11.57
CA PHE A 54 12.92 8.66 -12.05
C PHE A 54 12.36 8.84 -13.47
N ASP A 55 12.19 7.76 -14.22
CA ASP A 55 11.61 7.72 -15.57
C ASP A 55 10.88 6.37 -15.77
N PRO A 56 9.76 6.17 -15.07
CA PRO A 56 9.09 4.88 -15.01
C PRO A 56 8.32 4.59 -16.30
N ASP A 57 8.58 3.42 -16.88
CA ASP A 57 7.78 2.87 -17.96
C ASP A 57 6.55 2.14 -17.37
N PRO A 58 5.31 2.59 -17.66
CA PRO A 58 4.10 1.93 -17.18
C PRO A 58 4.00 0.45 -17.55
N ALA A 59 4.62 0.01 -18.66
CA ALA A 59 4.62 -1.39 -19.08
C ALA A 59 5.45 -2.30 -18.15
N GLN A 60 6.38 -1.74 -17.38
CA GLN A 60 7.19 -2.46 -16.40
C GLN A 60 6.52 -2.57 -15.03
N LEU A 61 5.38 -1.87 -14.80
CA LEU A 61 4.68 -1.89 -13.53
C LEU A 61 3.70 -3.06 -13.48
N ASP A 62 3.79 -3.83 -12.39
CA ASP A 62 3.03 -5.06 -12.19
C ASP A 62 2.40 -5.10 -10.79
N ALA A 63 1.14 -5.52 -10.70
CA ALA A 63 0.39 -5.51 -9.45
C ALA A 63 0.91 -6.52 -8.41
N ASP A 64 1.37 -7.69 -8.86
CA ASP A 64 1.93 -8.71 -7.96
C ASP A 64 3.29 -8.28 -7.41
N ASP A 65 4.11 -7.60 -8.23
CA ASP A 65 5.37 -7.00 -7.78
C ASP A 65 5.10 -5.90 -6.73
N ILE A 66 4.11 -5.03 -6.97
CA ILE A 66 3.68 -4.00 -6.02
C ILE A 66 3.23 -4.65 -4.71
N ALA A 67 2.31 -5.62 -4.79
CA ALA A 67 1.81 -6.32 -3.60
C ALA A 67 2.93 -6.93 -2.76
N ARG A 68 3.89 -7.61 -3.41
CA ARG A 68 5.03 -8.25 -2.74
C ARG A 68 5.99 -7.24 -2.14
N ALA A 69 6.32 -6.17 -2.87
CA ALA A 69 7.22 -5.14 -2.37
C ALA A 69 6.63 -4.41 -1.16
N LEU A 70 5.38 -3.95 -1.25
CA LEU A 70 4.69 -3.29 -0.14
C LEU A 70 4.50 -4.21 1.08
N ALA A 71 4.30 -5.51 0.87
CA ALA A 71 4.17 -6.48 1.96
C ALA A 71 5.47 -6.70 2.73
N ASN A 72 6.62 -6.51 2.09
CA ASN A 72 7.94 -6.65 2.70
C ASN A 72 8.47 -5.35 3.32
N GLN A 73 7.76 -4.23 3.16
CA GLN A 73 8.14 -2.95 3.74
C GLN A 73 7.43 -2.72 5.06
N CYS A 74 8.22 -2.48 6.11
CA CYS A 74 7.70 -2.14 7.42
C CYS A 74 7.44 -0.64 7.49
N ARG A 75 6.22 -0.24 7.83
CA ARG A 75 5.85 1.18 8.04
C ARG A 75 6.67 1.81 9.16
N PHE A 76 6.66 3.13 9.23
CA PHE A 76 7.43 3.93 10.20
C PHE A 76 8.97 3.72 10.11
N GLY A 77 9.48 3.30 8.96
CA GLY A 77 10.90 2.95 8.83
C GLY A 77 11.33 1.80 9.77
N GLY A 78 10.40 0.94 10.17
CA GLY A 78 10.64 -0.14 11.13
C GLY A 78 10.60 0.28 12.61
N HIS A 79 10.34 1.55 12.94
CA HIS A 79 10.22 2.04 14.31
C HIS A 79 8.84 1.76 14.91
N CYS A 80 8.46 0.48 14.95
CA CYS A 80 7.23 -0.03 15.53
C CYS A 80 7.50 -1.31 16.34
N HIS A 81 6.60 -1.65 17.27
CA HIS A 81 6.79 -2.78 18.18
C HIS A 81 6.69 -4.15 17.50
N VAL A 82 6.01 -4.21 16.35
CA VAL A 82 5.80 -5.41 15.54
C VAL A 82 5.97 -5.04 14.08
N PHE A 83 6.28 -6.03 13.23
CA PHE A 83 6.29 -5.78 11.78
C PHE A 83 4.86 -5.47 11.32
N TYR A 84 4.67 -4.30 10.71
CA TYR A 84 3.41 -3.86 10.13
C TYR A 84 3.67 -3.29 8.74
N SER A 85 3.10 -3.93 7.71
CA SER A 85 3.47 -3.64 6.33
C SER A 85 2.65 -2.53 5.69
N VAL A 86 3.22 -1.88 4.67
CA VAL A 86 2.52 -0.92 3.80
C VAL A 86 1.36 -1.61 3.08
N ALA A 87 1.53 -2.85 2.61
CA ALA A 87 0.44 -3.61 1.97
C ALA A 87 -0.77 -3.79 2.89
N GLN A 88 -0.55 -4.15 4.17
CA GLN A 88 -1.65 -4.26 5.14
C GLN A 88 -2.36 -2.92 5.34
N HIS A 89 -1.60 -1.83 5.46
CA HIS A 89 -2.15 -0.48 5.54
C HIS A 89 -3.07 -0.17 4.35
N CYS A 90 -2.60 -0.35 3.13
CA CYS A 90 -3.37 -0.11 1.90
C CYS A 90 -4.67 -0.93 1.85
N VAL A 91 -4.62 -2.21 2.23
CA VAL A 91 -5.81 -3.07 2.29
C VAL A 91 -6.83 -2.53 3.29
N ILE A 92 -6.39 -2.09 4.48
CA ILE A 92 -7.29 -1.54 5.49
C ILE A 92 -7.89 -0.22 5.02
N VAL A 93 -7.09 0.71 4.44
CA VAL A 93 -7.62 1.96 3.86
C VAL A 93 -8.70 1.66 2.83
N SER A 94 -8.44 0.72 1.91
CA SER A 94 -9.40 0.30 0.89
C SER A 94 -10.72 -0.23 1.48
N ARG A 95 -10.65 -1.06 2.53
CA ARG A 95 -11.84 -1.60 3.21
C ARG A 95 -12.65 -0.52 3.91
N VAL A 96 -11.96 0.40 4.60
CA VAL A 96 -12.63 1.50 5.31
C VAL A 96 -13.29 2.48 4.34
N VAL A 97 -12.66 2.78 3.19
CA VAL A 97 -13.28 3.61 2.14
C VAL A 97 -14.54 2.94 1.60
N GLU A 98 -14.52 1.62 1.35
CA GLU A 98 -15.70 0.86 0.92
C GLU A 98 -16.82 0.89 1.96
N GLU A 99 -16.52 0.66 3.23
CA GLU A 99 -17.50 0.74 4.32
C GLU A 99 -18.13 2.11 4.49
N ARG A 100 -17.40 3.16 4.13
CA ARG A 100 -17.89 4.53 4.13
C ARG A 100 -18.69 4.88 2.88
N GLY A 101 -18.89 3.92 1.96
CA GLY A 101 -19.73 4.07 0.78
C GLY A 101 -18.99 4.61 -0.44
N GLY A 102 -17.65 4.52 -0.48
CA GLY A 102 -16.86 4.80 -1.69
C GLY A 102 -17.28 3.89 -2.85
N ASP A 103 -17.28 4.42 -4.06
CA ASP A 103 -17.50 3.60 -5.26
C ASP A 103 -16.26 2.71 -5.54
N VAL A 104 -16.39 1.77 -6.49
CA VAL A 104 -15.32 0.83 -6.78
C VAL A 104 -14.01 1.52 -7.19
N GLU A 105 -14.11 2.66 -7.88
CA GLU A 105 -12.93 3.44 -8.30
C GLU A 105 -12.27 4.15 -7.11
N ASP A 106 -13.06 4.67 -6.15
CA ASP A 106 -12.55 5.25 -4.91
C ASP A 106 -11.84 4.18 -4.06
N VAL A 107 -12.44 3.00 -3.97
CA VAL A 107 -11.92 1.86 -3.22
C VAL A 107 -10.64 1.31 -3.85
N PHE A 108 -10.57 1.28 -5.18
CA PHE A 108 -9.38 0.88 -5.90
C PHE A 108 -8.24 1.92 -5.75
N ALA A 109 -8.58 3.21 -5.85
CA ALA A 109 -7.62 4.27 -5.58
C ALA A 109 -7.08 4.19 -4.15
N ALA A 110 -7.92 3.82 -3.19
CA ALA A 110 -7.52 3.58 -1.80
C ALA A 110 -6.56 2.39 -1.64
N LEU A 111 -6.75 1.30 -2.39
CA LEU A 111 -5.82 0.18 -2.37
C LEU A 111 -4.44 0.56 -2.93
N MET A 112 -4.42 1.39 -3.96
CA MET A 112 -3.21 1.70 -4.74
C MET A 112 -2.54 3.03 -4.33
N HIS A 113 -3.01 3.71 -3.27
CA HIS A 113 -2.57 5.07 -2.96
C HIS A 113 -1.09 5.20 -2.62
N ASP A 114 -0.49 4.18 -1.98
CA ASP A 114 0.93 4.10 -1.66
C ASP A 114 1.71 3.16 -2.62
N ALA A 115 1.16 2.84 -3.80
CA ALA A 115 1.80 1.89 -4.71
C ALA A 115 3.19 2.34 -5.21
N SER A 116 3.49 3.64 -5.23
CA SER A 116 4.81 4.19 -5.56
C SER A 116 5.88 3.79 -4.56
N GLU A 117 5.50 3.54 -3.30
CA GLU A 117 6.42 3.08 -2.26
C GLU A 117 7.01 1.69 -2.54
N ALA A 118 6.36 0.88 -3.37
CA ALA A 118 6.93 -0.39 -3.84
C ALA A 118 8.31 -0.23 -4.48
N TYR A 119 8.60 0.95 -5.02
CA TYR A 119 9.84 1.25 -5.76
C TYR A 119 10.74 2.27 -5.05
N LEU A 120 10.21 3.11 -4.18
CA LEU A 120 10.98 4.14 -3.47
C LEU A 120 11.14 3.87 -1.97
N GLY A 121 10.31 2.99 -1.42
CA GLY A 121 10.20 2.76 0.01
C GLY A 121 9.29 3.77 0.72
N ASP A 122 8.78 3.36 1.89
CA ASP A 122 8.01 4.23 2.80
C ASP A 122 8.97 5.22 3.49
N MET A 123 9.01 6.46 2.97
CA MET A 123 9.80 7.53 3.58
C MET A 123 9.00 8.22 4.69
N PRO A 124 9.46 8.21 5.95
CA PRO A 124 8.79 8.90 7.04
C PRO A 124 8.51 10.37 6.75
N HIS A 125 7.28 10.81 7.03
CA HIS A 125 6.78 12.15 6.74
C HIS A 125 7.74 13.30 7.09
N PRO A 126 8.43 13.32 8.25
CA PRO A 126 9.39 14.38 8.55
C PRO A 126 10.58 14.43 7.58
N LEU A 127 11.05 13.29 7.10
CA LEU A 127 12.13 13.23 6.10
C LEU A 127 11.64 13.67 4.74
N LYS A 128 10.44 13.26 4.36
CA LYS A 128 9.81 13.59 3.07
C LYS A 128 9.50 15.08 2.94
N HIS A 129 9.03 15.73 4.03
CA HIS A 129 8.51 17.10 3.97
C HIS A 129 9.35 18.18 4.66
N ARG A 130 10.30 17.79 5.53
CA ARG A 130 11.07 18.71 6.38
C ARG A 130 12.58 18.55 6.24
N SER A 131 13.05 17.84 5.20
CA SER A 131 14.48 17.66 4.94
C SER A 131 14.85 17.96 3.49
N ALA A 132 16.15 18.16 3.24
CA ALA A 132 16.67 18.37 1.89
C ALA A 132 16.53 17.13 0.99
N LEU A 133 16.42 15.93 1.55
CA LEU A 133 16.20 14.70 0.80
C LEU A 133 14.80 14.63 0.19
N GLY A 134 13.82 15.29 0.80
CA GLY A 134 12.43 15.18 0.40
C GLY A 134 12.11 15.75 -0.98
N ALA A 135 12.85 16.73 -1.49
CA ALA A 135 12.57 17.32 -2.80
C ALA A 135 12.73 16.30 -3.93
N ALA A 136 13.93 15.72 -4.08
CA ALA A 136 14.20 14.72 -5.11
C ALA A 136 13.34 13.45 -4.95
N PHE A 137 13.03 13.08 -3.70
CA PHE A 137 12.13 11.96 -3.43
C PHE A 137 10.72 12.23 -3.96
N ARG A 138 10.13 13.40 -3.66
CA ARG A 138 8.78 13.76 -4.14
C ARG A 138 8.71 13.90 -5.67
N ASP A 139 9.79 14.35 -6.32
CA ASP A 139 9.85 14.42 -7.78
C ASP A 139 9.78 13.00 -8.40
N ALA A 140 10.56 12.06 -7.88
CA ALA A 140 10.52 10.66 -8.30
C ALA A 140 9.18 9.99 -7.96
N GLU A 141 8.65 10.24 -6.77
CA GLU A 141 7.34 9.74 -6.34
C GLU A 141 6.23 10.23 -7.26
N GLY A 142 6.21 11.52 -7.61
CA GLY A 142 5.22 12.08 -8.53
C GLY A 142 5.30 11.45 -9.94
N ALA A 143 6.49 11.14 -10.43
CA ALA A 143 6.67 10.43 -11.70
C ALA A 143 6.11 9.00 -11.64
N LEU A 144 6.43 8.26 -10.57
CA LEU A 144 5.91 6.91 -10.34
C LEU A 144 4.39 6.90 -10.17
N GLU A 145 3.83 7.81 -9.36
CA GLU A 145 2.39 7.92 -9.20
C GLU A 145 1.68 8.20 -10.53
N ALA A 146 2.25 9.05 -11.39
CA ALA A 146 1.70 9.32 -12.72
C ALA A 146 1.71 8.05 -13.59
N ALA A 147 2.82 7.31 -13.61
CA ALA A 147 2.94 6.06 -14.36
C ALA A 147 2.01 4.96 -13.82
N ILE A 148 1.88 4.83 -12.50
CA ILE A 148 0.97 3.90 -11.83
C ILE A 148 -0.48 4.25 -12.17
N ARG A 149 -0.87 5.53 -12.08
CA ARG A 149 -2.20 5.98 -12.47
C ARG A 149 -2.51 5.68 -13.93
N ASP A 150 -1.55 5.90 -14.83
CA ASP A 150 -1.74 5.56 -16.24
C ASP A 150 -1.87 4.04 -16.44
N ARG A 151 -0.99 3.25 -15.84
CA ARG A 151 -0.96 1.79 -15.98
C ARG A 151 -2.23 1.12 -15.49
N PHE A 152 -2.73 1.53 -14.32
CA PHE A 152 -3.85 0.88 -13.62
C PHE A 152 -5.16 1.68 -13.73
N LYS A 153 -5.18 2.80 -14.47
CA LYS A 153 -6.36 3.66 -14.68
C LYS A 153 -6.99 4.13 -13.35
N ILE A 154 -6.14 4.59 -12.43
CA ILE A 154 -6.57 4.98 -11.09
C ILE A 154 -7.18 6.39 -11.12
N LYS A 155 -8.34 6.54 -10.47
CA LYS A 155 -9.01 7.82 -10.24
C LYS A 155 -8.12 8.74 -9.40
N VAL A 156 -8.00 9.99 -9.80
CA VAL A 156 -7.27 11.02 -9.06
C VAL A 156 -8.19 11.79 -8.11
N ASP A 157 -7.58 12.41 -7.09
CA ASP A 157 -8.25 13.30 -6.15
C ASP A 157 -9.47 12.71 -5.44
N VAL A 158 -9.23 11.61 -4.71
CA VAL A 158 -10.22 11.02 -3.81
C VAL A 158 -9.99 11.53 -2.38
N PRO A 159 -10.67 12.61 -1.94
CA PRO A 159 -10.43 13.20 -0.61
C PRO A 159 -10.70 12.23 0.54
N GLU A 160 -11.61 11.25 0.34
CA GLU A 160 -11.90 10.23 1.35
C GLU A 160 -10.69 9.35 1.64
N VAL A 161 -9.89 9.00 0.62
CA VAL A 161 -8.66 8.22 0.81
C VAL A 161 -7.72 8.92 1.78
N LYS A 162 -7.45 10.22 1.58
CA LYS A 162 -6.59 11.01 2.49
C LYS A 162 -7.15 11.09 3.92
N ARG A 163 -8.49 11.19 4.05
CA ARG A 163 -9.13 11.22 5.38
C ARG A 163 -8.97 9.89 6.11
N VAL A 164 -9.19 8.79 5.40
CA VAL A 164 -9.08 7.43 5.96
C VAL A 164 -7.62 7.10 6.27
N ASP A 165 -6.68 7.40 5.36
CA ASP A 165 -5.25 7.20 5.57
C ASP A 165 -4.78 7.90 6.87
N ARG A 166 -5.09 9.20 7.04
CA ARG A 166 -4.73 9.93 8.27
C ARG A 166 -5.39 9.36 9.53
N ALA A 167 -6.64 8.94 9.45
CA ALA A 167 -7.34 8.33 10.58
C ALA A 167 -6.75 6.96 10.93
N LEU A 168 -6.35 6.18 9.91
CA LEU A 168 -5.66 4.91 10.12
C LEU A 168 -4.25 5.14 10.67
N LEU A 169 -3.49 6.12 10.18
CA LEU A 169 -2.19 6.49 10.74
C LEU A 169 -2.27 6.80 12.25
N ALA A 170 -3.31 7.53 12.68
CA ALA A 170 -3.54 7.80 14.09
C ALA A 170 -3.83 6.51 14.89
N THR A 171 -4.55 5.56 14.29
CA THR A 171 -4.87 4.25 14.89
C THR A 171 -3.62 3.37 14.99
N GLU A 172 -2.83 3.31 13.92
CA GLU A 172 -1.56 2.56 13.83
C GLU A 172 -0.55 3.06 14.84
N ARG A 173 -0.43 4.38 15.00
CA ARG A 173 0.44 4.98 16.00
C ARG A 173 0.11 4.48 17.41
N ARG A 174 -1.18 4.43 17.78
CA ARG A 174 -1.62 3.90 19.09
C ARG A 174 -1.34 2.40 19.23
N ALA A 175 -1.51 1.65 18.15
CA ALA A 175 -1.37 0.19 18.17
C ALA A 175 0.09 -0.26 18.19
N PHE A 176 0.98 0.42 17.45
CA PHE A 176 2.28 -0.13 17.09
C PHE A 176 3.48 0.72 17.50
N SER A 177 3.31 1.98 17.91
CA SER A 177 4.41 2.84 18.28
C SER A 177 4.27 3.44 19.69
N ALA A 178 5.38 3.98 20.22
CA ALA A 178 5.34 4.71 21.48
C ALA A 178 4.72 6.09 21.29
N GLU A 179 3.69 6.43 22.06
CA GLU A 179 3.08 7.77 22.08
C GLU A 179 3.92 8.74 22.93
N ALA A 180 5.21 8.94 22.58
CA ALA A 180 6.15 9.69 23.40
C ALA A 180 6.03 11.21 23.24
N TRP A 181 5.54 11.69 22.10
CA TRP A 181 5.35 13.12 21.84
C TRP A 181 4.19 13.37 20.86
N HIS A 182 3.78 14.64 20.80
CA HIS A 182 2.74 15.10 19.89
C HIS A 182 3.19 15.08 18.42
N TRP A 183 2.31 14.64 17.52
CA TRP A 183 2.48 14.69 16.08
C TRP A 183 1.53 15.75 15.51
N PRO A 184 2.05 16.92 15.09
CA PRO A 184 1.18 18.01 14.61
C PRO A 184 0.31 17.62 13.41
N GLU A 185 0.78 16.69 12.58
CA GLU A 185 0.05 16.15 11.44
C GLU A 185 -1.18 15.33 11.81
N LEU A 186 -1.28 14.90 13.06
CA LEU A 186 -2.42 14.15 13.60
C LEU A 186 -3.29 14.98 14.57
N GLU A 187 -3.01 16.28 14.71
CA GLU A 187 -3.88 17.18 15.44
C GLU A 187 -5.27 17.19 14.77
N ASP A 188 -6.32 17.08 15.55
CA ASP A 188 -7.72 17.00 15.08
C ASP A 188 -8.07 15.77 14.23
N VAL A 189 -7.24 14.73 14.23
CA VAL A 189 -7.52 13.46 13.54
C VAL A 189 -8.08 12.44 14.54
N GLU A 190 -9.36 12.09 14.36
CA GLU A 190 -9.99 11.00 15.12
C GLU A 190 -9.51 9.64 14.59
N PRO A 191 -8.88 8.80 15.43
CA PRO A 191 -8.53 7.44 15.04
C PRO A 191 -9.76 6.61 14.69
N LEU A 192 -9.56 5.59 13.87
CA LEU A 192 -10.59 4.61 13.55
C LEU A 192 -10.87 3.74 14.79
N ASP A 193 -12.11 3.32 14.96
CA ASP A 193 -12.51 2.34 16.00
C ASP A 193 -12.24 0.92 15.48
N LEU A 194 -10.94 0.60 15.35
CA LEU A 194 -10.45 -0.68 14.84
C LEU A 194 -9.40 -1.25 15.80
N GLU A 195 -9.47 -2.55 16.01
CA GLU A 195 -8.39 -3.32 16.60
C GLU A 195 -7.45 -3.80 15.48
N LEU A 196 -6.18 -3.39 15.54
CA LEU A 196 -5.18 -3.74 14.53
C LEU A 196 -4.35 -4.92 15.00
N VAL A 197 -4.37 -5.99 14.21
CA VAL A 197 -3.49 -7.16 14.39
C VAL A 197 -2.54 -7.21 13.20
N ALA A 198 -1.23 -7.23 13.47
CA ALA A 198 -0.22 -7.26 12.43
C ALA A 198 -0.24 -8.59 11.65
N TRP A 199 -0.15 -8.52 10.33
CA TRP A 199 -0.06 -9.68 9.45
C TRP A 199 1.40 -10.02 9.14
N SER A 200 1.66 -11.29 8.81
CA SER A 200 2.92 -11.66 8.20
C SER A 200 3.05 -11.04 6.81
N PRO A 201 4.28 -10.83 6.30
CA PRO A 201 4.48 -10.34 4.92
C PRO A 201 3.76 -11.18 3.87
N ASP A 202 3.76 -12.51 4.01
CA ASP A 202 3.07 -13.38 3.06
C ASP A 202 1.55 -13.16 3.10
N ARG A 203 0.94 -13.09 4.28
CA ARG A 203 -0.48 -12.77 4.43
C ARG A 203 -0.80 -11.39 3.84
N ALA A 204 0.02 -10.39 4.09
CA ALA A 204 -0.21 -9.04 3.58
C ALA A 204 -0.16 -9.00 2.05
N ALA A 205 0.79 -9.72 1.42
CA ALA A 205 0.86 -9.83 -0.03
C ALA A 205 -0.36 -10.56 -0.62
N GLU A 206 -0.77 -11.67 -0.02
CA GLU A 206 -1.95 -12.44 -0.43
C GLU A 206 -3.23 -11.60 -0.34
N GLU A 207 -3.43 -10.88 0.77
CA GLU A 207 -4.61 -10.04 0.99
C GLU A 207 -4.65 -8.85 0.03
N PHE A 208 -3.49 -8.22 -0.27
CA PHE A 208 -3.41 -7.14 -1.24
C PHE A 208 -3.75 -7.65 -2.65
N ALA A 209 -3.11 -8.75 -3.11
CA ALA A 209 -3.35 -9.33 -4.42
C ALA A 209 -4.81 -9.80 -4.58
N ARG A 210 -5.39 -10.42 -3.53
CA ARG A 210 -6.79 -10.83 -3.52
C ARG A 210 -7.72 -9.62 -3.64
N ARG A 211 -7.46 -8.56 -2.87
CA ARG A 211 -8.24 -7.32 -2.92
C ARG A 211 -8.13 -6.63 -4.27
N TYR A 212 -6.93 -6.58 -4.84
CA TYR A 212 -6.70 -6.07 -6.19
C TYR A 212 -7.56 -6.82 -7.22
N ALA A 213 -7.47 -8.16 -7.25
CA ALA A 213 -8.23 -8.98 -8.19
C ALA A 213 -9.76 -8.85 -8.03
N GLU A 214 -10.25 -8.74 -6.78
CA GLU A 214 -11.66 -8.49 -6.49
C GLU A 214 -12.13 -7.16 -7.09
N LEU A 215 -11.37 -6.09 -6.88
CA LEU A 215 -11.73 -4.76 -7.36
C LEU A 215 -11.61 -4.65 -8.89
N GLU A 216 -10.57 -5.22 -9.49
CA GLU A 216 -10.44 -5.27 -10.95
C GLU A 216 -11.62 -5.99 -11.62
N ALA A 217 -12.14 -7.04 -11.00
CA ALA A 217 -13.30 -7.76 -11.54
C ALA A 217 -14.63 -6.98 -11.44
N ARG A 218 -14.68 -5.93 -10.60
CA ARG A 218 -15.87 -5.10 -10.36
C ARG A 218 -15.84 -3.78 -11.15
N ARG A 219 -14.68 -3.40 -11.71
CA ARG A 219 -14.48 -2.21 -12.54
C ARG A 219 -14.83 -2.46 -13.98
#